data_8026f7250ff4b88a738b131f3bf4d1e2
#
_entry.id   8026f7250ff4b88a738b131f3bf4d1e2
#
_cell.length_a   1.000
_cell.length_b   1.000
_cell.length_c   1.000
_cell.angle_alpha   90.00
_cell.angle_beta   90.00
_cell.angle_gamma   90.00
#
_symmetry.space_group_name_H-M   'P 1'
#
loop_
_entity.id
_entity.type
_entity.pdbx_description
1 polymer ?
#
loop_
_entity_poly.entity_id
_entity_poly.type
_entity_poly.pdbx_seq_one_letter_code
_entity_poly.pdbx_strand_id
1 'polypeptide(L)'
;MLFRSEQVYLTLKTAILTGELMPQEKLNEVKIAEQLQVSATPVREAFRKLAKDNLVVIVPWKGVTVKADTPEEIIALYQVREVMEGLGARLCARHATEEQIKELRDICKEMHKIEDASARVEVNSRFHTMIAHYSGNERIVDYLASFRERVNRDMYISSFNAVRTHDCDDEHDQIVDAIERHDEVAAETAMRQHINNAFIFKKANAEVQHKKLN
;
A
#
# COMPACT_ATOMS: atom_id res chain seq x y z
N MET A 1 -26.45 3.03 5.07
CA MET A 1 -26.05 4.44 5.35
C MET A 1 -24.85 4.36 6.31
N LEU A 2 -23.68 4.84 5.90
CA LEU A 2 -22.48 4.83 6.76
C LEU A 2 -22.67 5.77 7.95
N PHE A 3 -22.15 5.37 9.13
CA PHE A 3 -22.11 6.27 10.29
C PHE A 3 -21.27 7.52 9.95
N ARG A 4 -21.61 8.68 10.51
CA ARG A 4 -20.88 9.93 10.23
C ARG A 4 -19.37 9.83 10.51
N SER A 5 -18.97 9.09 11.52
CA SER A 5 -17.54 8.86 11.83
C SER A 5 -16.85 8.01 10.78
N GLU A 6 -17.56 7.07 10.12
CA GLU A 6 -17.02 6.28 9.02
C GLU A 6 -16.77 7.13 7.77
N GLN A 7 -17.71 8.02 7.45
CA GLN A 7 -17.54 8.96 6.33
C GLN A 7 -16.34 9.88 6.53
N VAL A 8 -16.21 10.47 7.74
CA VAL A 8 -15.04 11.30 8.12
C VAL A 8 -13.74 10.50 8.00
N TYR A 9 -13.72 9.26 8.53
CA TYR A 9 -12.56 8.39 8.44
C TYR A 9 -12.15 8.13 6.99
N LEU A 10 -13.09 7.74 6.11
CA LEU A 10 -12.81 7.47 4.71
C LEU A 10 -12.31 8.72 3.97
N THR A 11 -12.93 9.88 4.19
CA THR A 11 -12.49 11.14 3.59
C THR A 11 -11.06 11.48 3.98
N LEU A 12 -10.74 11.46 5.27
CA LEU A 12 -9.40 11.77 5.75
C LEU A 12 -8.37 10.72 5.31
N LYS A 13 -8.75 9.45 5.32
CA LYS A 13 -7.91 8.35 4.83
C LYS A 13 -7.54 8.58 3.36
N THR A 14 -8.52 8.86 2.51
CA THR A 14 -8.27 9.17 1.09
C THR A 14 -7.32 10.35 0.95
N ALA A 15 -7.58 11.46 1.64
CA ALA A 15 -6.74 12.66 1.59
C ALA A 15 -5.28 12.39 2.03
N ILE A 16 -5.07 11.50 3.02
CA ILE A 16 -3.72 11.09 3.45
C ILE A 16 -3.06 10.20 2.38
N LEU A 17 -3.80 9.23 1.84
CA LEU A 17 -3.25 8.29 0.84
C LEU A 17 -2.93 8.98 -0.48
N THR A 18 -3.73 9.97 -0.89
CA THR A 18 -3.52 10.76 -2.12
C THR A 18 -2.51 11.92 -1.93
N GLY A 19 -2.02 12.14 -0.71
CA GLY A 19 -1.07 13.21 -0.43
C GLY A 19 -1.70 14.61 -0.37
N GLU A 20 -3.01 14.75 -0.37
CA GLU A 20 -3.72 16.01 -0.08
C GLU A 20 -3.42 16.48 1.34
N LEU A 21 -3.38 15.54 2.30
CA LEU A 21 -2.87 15.76 3.65
C LEU A 21 -1.45 15.20 3.74
N MET A 22 -0.48 16.08 3.86
CA MET A 22 0.94 15.74 3.79
C MET A 22 1.47 15.10 5.09
N PRO A 23 2.51 14.23 5.01
CA PRO A 23 3.21 13.78 6.20
C PRO A 23 3.65 14.94 7.11
N GLN A 24 3.50 14.78 8.42
CA GLN A 24 3.74 15.77 9.46
C GLN A 24 2.73 16.93 9.50
N GLU A 25 1.74 16.95 8.63
CA GLU A 25 0.67 17.95 8.68
C GLU A 25 -0.19 17.79 9.94
N LYS A 26 -0.47 18.90 10.62
CA LYS A 26 -1.34 18.94 11.79
C LYS A 26 -2.81 18.97 11.39
N LEU A 27 -3.56 18.00 11.87
CA LEU A 27 -4.99 17.89 11.63
C LEU A 27 -5.76 18.66 12.73
N ASN A 28 -6.49 19.69 12.31
CA ASN A 28 -7.29 20.50 13.22
C ASN A 28 -8.72 19.95 13.30
N GLU A 29 -9.09 19.39 14.44
CA GLU A 29 -10.41 18.81 14.70
C GLU A 29 -11.56 19.77 14.39
N VAL A 30 -11.45 21.05 14.83
CA VAL A 30 -12.51 22.06 14.67
C VAL A 30 -12.70 22.39 13.18
N LYS A 31 -11.60 22.66 12.47
CA LYS A 31 -11.65 22.96 11.02
C LYS A 31 -12.24 21.80 10.21
N ILE A 32 -11.84 20.58 10.53
CA ILE A 32 -12.34 19.38 9.85
C ILE A 32 -13.85 19.20 10.14
N ALA A 33 -14.27 19.39 11.37
CA ALA A 33 -15.67 19.31 11.75
C ALA A 33 -16.52 20.35 11.00
N GLU A 34 -16.03 21.58 10.87
CA GLU A 34 -16.68 22.66 10.11
C GLU A 34 -16.75 22.32 8.62
N GLN A 35 -15.63 21.92 8.00
CA GLN A 35 -15.55 21.57 6.57
C GLN A 35 -16.48 20.43 6.20
N LEU A 36 -16.58 19.40 7.04
CA LEU A 36 -17.41 18.22 6.81
C LEU A 36 -18.83 18.35 7.38
N GLN A 37 -19.18 19.50 7.97
CA GLN A 37 -20.50 19.78 8.58
C GLN A 37 -20.94 18.72 9.60
N VAL A 38 -20.01 18.29 10.46
CA VAL A 38 -20.23 17.33 11.53
C VAL A 38 -19.84 17.92 12.89
N SER A 39 -20.23 17.26 13.99
CA SER A 39 -19.71 17.60 15.32
C SER A 39 -18.28 17.10 15.53
N ALA A 40 -17.62 17.52 16.59
CA ALA A 40 -16.27 17.09 16.94
C ALA A 40 -16.17 15.57 17.23
N THR A 41 -17.23 14.95 17.75
CA THR A 41 -17.23 13.54 18.16
C THR A 41 -16.89 12.57 17.01
N PRO A 42 -17.58 12.59 15.83
CA PRO A 42 -17.21 11.72 14.70
C PRO A 42 -15.80 11.98 14.17
N VAL A 43 -15.26 13.21 14.29
CA VAL A 43 -13.88 13.50 13.89
C VAL A 43 -12.88 12.81 14.84
N ARG A 44 -13.12 12.86 16.15
CA ARG A 44 -12.27 12.15 17.14
C ARG A 44 -12.30 10.65 16.95
N GLU A 45 -13.48 10.06 16.65
CA GLU A 45 -13.61 8.65 16.35
C GLU A 45 -12.82 8.27 15.07
N ALA A 46 -12.93 9.10 14.03
CA ALA A 46 -12.14 8.93 12.80
C ALA A 46 -10.63 9.00 13.08
N PHE A 47 -10.17 9.98 13.88
CA PHE A 47 -8.76 10.07 14.27
C PHE A 47 -8.27 8.82 15.01
N ARG A 48 -9.09 8.23 15.90
CA ARG A 48 -8.73 6.98 16.58
C ARG A 48 -8.59 5.81 15.62
N LYS A 49 -9.47 5.71 14.61
CA LYS A 49 -9.37 4.70 13.55
C LYS A 49 -8.12 4.91 12.71
N LEU A 50 -7.87 6.14 12.25
CA LEU A 50 -6.67 6.48 11.49
C LEU A 50 -5.38 6.20 12.28
N ALA A 51 -5.38 6.41 13.60
CA ALA A 51 -4.25 6.08 14.46
C ALA A 51 -4.05 4.56 14.58
N LYS A 52 -5.14 3.78 14.65
CA LYS A 52 -5.08 2.32 14.62
C LYS A 52 -4.50 1.80 13.30
N ASP A 53 -4.84 2.47 12.18
CA ASP A 53 -4.31 2.16 10.85
C ASP A 53 -2.91 2.76 10.63
N ASN A 54 -2.31 3.36 11.66
CA ASN A 54 -0.97 3.93 11.62
C ASN A 54 -0.79 5.09 10.61
N LEU A 55 -1.88 5.78 10.26
CA LEU A 55 -1.90 6.92 9.34
C LEU A 55 -1.71 8.27 10.04
N VAL A 56 -2.06 8.36 11.31
CA VAL A 56 -1.86 9.56 12.13
C VAL A 56 -1.26 9.21 13.48
N VAL A 57 -0.65 10.21 14.11
CA VAL A 57 -0.17 10.14 15.50
C VAL A 57 -1.02 11.10 16.36
N ILE A 58 -1.64 10.57 17.42
CA ILE A 58 -2.36 11.35 18.41
C ILE A 58 -1.44 11.58 19.61
N VAL A 59 -1.05 12.82 19.83
CA VAL A 59 -0.21 13.17 20.99
C VAL A 59 -1.09 13.96 21.98
N PRO A 60 -1.26 13.49 23.23
CA PRO A 60 -2.02 14.21 24.24
C PRO A 60 -1.58 15.67 24.33
N TRP A 61 -2.56 16.59 24.34
CA TRP A 61 -2.36 18.04 24.41
C TRP A 61 -1.64 18.70 23.22
N LYS A 62 -1.04 17.93 22.30
CA LYS A 62 -0.36 18.44 21.10
C LYS A 62 -1.20 18.29 19.84
N GLY A 63 -2.23 17.44 19.89
CA GLY A 63 -3.17 17.21 18.78
C GLY A 63 -2.88 15.98 17.94
N VAL A 64 -3.36 16.01 16.71
CA VAL A 64 -3.24 14.91 15.72
C VAL A 64 -2.38 15.39 14.57
N THR A 65 -1.49 14.52 14.11
CA THR A 65 -0.56 14.81 13.00
C THR A 65 -0.52 13.61 12.05
N VAL A 66 -0.50 13.87 10.75
CA VAL A 66 -0.30 12.80 9.73
C VAL A 66 1.06 12.15 9.98
N LYS A 67 1.06 10.81 10.06
CA LYS A 67 2.30 10.08 10.35
C LYS A 67 3.27 10.19 9.17
N ALA A 68 4.53 10.50 9.47
CA ALA A 68 5.66 10.33 8.57
C ALA A 68 6.45 9.11 9.02
N ASP A 69 6.82 8.25 8.10
CA ASP A 69 7.74 7.15 8.39
C ASP A 69 9.17 7.65 8.40
N THR A 70 9.98 7.17 9.34
CA THR A 70 11.42 7.42 9.33
C THR A 70 12.10 6.57 8.25
N PRO A 71 13.30 6.95 7.76
CA PRO A 71 14.07 6.12 6.83
C PRO A 71 14.27 4.69 7.36
N GLU A 72 14.53 4.54 8.65
CA GLU A 72 14.74 3.24 9.32
C GLU A 72 13.45 2.41 9.32
N GLU A 73 12.30 3.03 9.59
CA GLU A 73 10.99 2.35 9.53
C GLU A 73 10.66 1.86 8.11
N ILE A 74 11.01 2.66 7.09
CA ILE A 74 10.83 2.29 5.68
C ILE A 74 11.73 1.10 5.34
N ILE A 75 13.01 1.16 5.68
CA ILE A 75 13.97 0.06 5.44
C ILE A 75 13.45 -1.22 6.10
N ALA A 76 13.10 -1.16 7.37
CA ALA A 76 12.62 -2.32 8.12
C ALA A 76 11.34 -2.92 7.49
N LEU A 77 10.39 -2.07 7.06
CA LEU A 77 9.17 -2.52 6.39
C LEU A 77 9.49 -3.29 5.10
N TYR A 78 10.32 -2.72 4.23
CA TYR A 78 10.61 -3.34 2.93
C TYR A 78 11.44 -4.63 3.05
N GLN A 79 12.36 -4.71 4.04
CA GLN A 79 13.09 -5.95 4.33
C GLN A 79 12.16 -7.10 4.72
N VAL A 80 11.16 -6.83 5.56
CA VAL A 80 10.20 -7.86 5.97
C VAL A 80 9.22 -8.17 4.84
N ARG A 81 8.76 -7.17 4.07
CA ARG A 81 7.93 -7.37 2.89
C ARG A 81 8.59 -8.30 1.88
N GLU A 82 9.85 -8.04 1.55
CA GLU A 82 10.61 -8.86 0.61
C GLU A 82 10.56 -10.35 0.97
N VAL A 83 10.81 -10.67 2.24
CA VAL A 83 10.80 -12.06 2.71
C VAL A 83 9.40 -12.66 2.72
N MET A 84 8.43 -11.94 3.25
CA MET A 84 7.06 -12.45 3.43
C MET A 84 6.31 -12.59 2.11
N GLU A 85 6.43 -11.59 1.24
CA GLU A 85 5.79 -11.62 -0.08
C GLU A 85 6.49 -12.60 -1.02
N GLY A 86 7.82 -12.71 -0.95
CA GLY A 86 8.57 -13.74 -1.65
C GLY A 86 8.15 -15.16 -1.25
N LEU A 87 8.03 -15.42 0.06
CA LEU A 87 7.49 -16.69 0.55
C LEU A 87 6.04 -16.90 0.08
N GLY A 88 5.22 -15.85 0.08
CA GLY A 88 3.85 -15.89 -0.44
C GLY A 88 3.79 -16.35 -1.89
N ALA A 89 4.61 -15.75 -2.77
CA ALA A 89 4.70 -16.12 -4.18
C ALA A 89 5.20 -17.56 -4.38
N ARG A 90 6.19 -17.98 -3.60
CA ARG A 90 6.66 -19.38 -3.61
C ARG A 90 5.56 -20.38 -3.30
N LEU A 91 4.84 -20.15 -2.20
CA LEU A 91 3.75 -21.03 -1.78
C LEU A 91 2.55 -20.96 -2.74
N CYS A 92 2.26 -19.78 -3.30
CA CYS A 92 1.27 -19.62 -4.36
C CYS A 92 1.65 -20.47 -5.58
N ALA A 93 2.89 -20.43 -6.06
CA ALA A 93 3.36 -21.27 -7.17
C ALA A 93 3.19 -22.77 -6.90
N ARG A 94 3.34 -23.20 -5.63
CA ARG A 94 3.14 -24.59 -5.21
C ARG A 94 1.67 -25.03 -5.24
N HIS A 95 0.74 -24.14 -4.87
CA HIS A 95 -0.64 -24.52 -4.53
C HIS A 95 -1.70 -23.93 -5.47
N ALA A 96 -1.37 -22.91 -6.27
CA ALA A 96 -2.36 -22.23 -7.09
C ALA A 96 -3.00 -23.17 -8.12
N THR A 97 -4.33 -23.07 -8.21
CA THR A 97 -5.10 -23.77 -9.26
C THR A 97 -5.04 -23.00 -10.57
N GLU A 98 -5.36 -23.65 -11.66
CA GLU A 98 -5.49 -23.04 -13.01
C GLU A 98 -6.39 -21.80 -13.01
N GLU A 99 -7.50 -21.85 -12.22
CA GLU A 99 -8.45 -20.75 -12.08
C GLU A 99 -7.81 -19.57 -11.36
N GLN A 100 -7.11 -19.80 -10.26
CA GLN A 100 -6.39 -18.79 -9.50
C GLN A 100 -5.25 -18.14 -10.33
N ILE A 101 -4.53 -18.92 -11.10
CA ILE A 101 -3.51 -18.43 -12.04
C ILE A 101 -4.15 -17.50 -13.08
N LYS A 102 -5.28 -17.92 -13.66
CA LYS A 102 -6.04 -17.11 -14.60
C LYS A 102 -6.48 -15.77 -13.98
N GLU A 103 -6.97 -15.78 -12.74
CA GLU A 103 -7.36 -14.56 -12.04
C GLU A 103 -6.16 -13.61 -11.83
N LEU A 104 -4.98 -14.12 -11.46
CA LEU A 104 -3.76 -13.32 -11.37
C LEU A 104 -3.36 -12.75 -12.74
N ARG A 105 -3.47 -13.54 -13.81
CA ARG A 105 -3.20 -13.08 -15.18
C ARG A 105 -4.16 -11.98 -15.63
N ASP A 106 -5.42 -12.08 -15.24
CA ASP A 106 -6.42 -11.07 -15.59
C ASP A 106 -6.21 -9.75 -14.83
N ILE A 107 -5.71 -9.81 -13.58
CA ILE A 107 -5.28 -8.60 -12.85
C ILE A 107 -4.07 -7.93 -13.53
N CYS A 108 -3.06 -8.68 -14.00
CA CYS A 108 -1.94 -8.11 -14.75
C CYS A 108 -2.43 -7.37 -16.00
N LYS A 109 -3.33 -8.00 -16.79
CA LYS A 109 -3.95 -7.34 -17.95
C LYS A 109 -4.76 -6.09 -17.60
N GLU A 110 -5.40 -6.06 -16.44
CA GLU A 110 -6.10 -4.88 -15.91
C GLU A 110 -5.10 -3.77 -15.60
N MET A 111 -3.99 -4.08 -14.91
CA MET A 111 -2.95 -3.09 -14.55
C MET A 111 -2.36 -2.39 -15.77
N HIS A 112 -2.06 -3.11 -16.84
CA HIS A 112 -1.55 -2.53 -18.09
C HIS A 112 -2.50 -1.49 -18.76
N LYS A 113 -3.78 -1.46 -18.40
CA LYS A 113 -4.79 -0.57 -18.97
C LYS A 113 -5.15 0.62 -18.08
N ILE A 114 -4.72 0.59 -16.83
CA ILE A 114 -5.09 1.62 -15.85
C ILE A 114 -4.16 2.82 -15.95
N GLU A 115 -4.72 3.99 -16.24
CA GLU A 115 -4.00 5.27 -16.21
C GLU A 115 -4.21 6.02 -14.88
N ASP A 116 -5.36 5.81 -14.22
CA ASP A 116 -5.67 6.46 -12.95
C ASP A 116 -4.84 5.90 -11.80
N ALA A 117 -4.14 6.81 -11.09
CA ALA A 117 -3.22 6.45 -10.01
C ALA A 117 -3.91 5.75 -8.83
N SER A 118 -5.12 6.17 -8.45
CA SER A 118 -5.86 5.58 -7.33
C SER A 118 -6.36 4.18 -7.68
N ALA A 119 -6.91 4.00 -8.88
CA ALA A 119 -7.33 2.70 -9.38
C ALA A 119 -6.14 1.73 -9.49
N ARG A 120 -4.98 2.22 -9.93
CA ARG A 120 -3.74 1.43 -10.01
C ARG A 120 -3.30 0.91 -8.64
N VAL A 121 -3.32 1.75 -7.61
CA VAL A 121 -2.97 1.35 -6.24
C VAL A 121 -3.92 0.25 -5.74
N GLU A 122 -5.21 0.38 -6.01
CA GLU A 122 -6.20 -0.62 -5.61
C GLU A 122 -5.95 -1.98 -6.27
N VAL A 123 -5.75 -1.99 -7.60
CA VAL A 123 -5.51 -3.23 -8.36
C VAL A 123 -4.18 -3.86 -7.97
N ASN A 124 -3.13 -3.07 -7.78
CA ASN A 124 -1.84 -3.56 -7.30
C ASN A 124 -1.94 -4.15 -5.88
N SER A 125 -2.66 -3.50 -4.97
CA SER A 125 -2.91 -4.03 -3.62
C SER A 125 -3.70 -5.35 -3.67
N ARG A 126 -4.66 -5.46 -4.59
CA ARG A 126 -5.43 -6.69 -4.85
C ARG A 126 -4.52 -7.82 -5.33
N PHE A 127 -3.60 -7.56 -6.27
CA PHE A 127 -2.63 -8.53 -6.78
C PHE A 127 -1.80 -9.18 -5.65
N HIS A 128 -1.15 -8.36 -4.82
CA HIS A 128 -0.35 -8.86 -3.70
C HIS A 128 -1.20 -9.62 -2.67
N THR A 129 -2.41 -9.13 -2.39
CA THR A 129 -3.34 -9.78 -1.47
C THR A 129 -3.79 -11.16 -2.00
N MET A 130 -4.07 -11.28 -3.29
CA MET A 130 -4.47 -12.56 -3.90
C MET A 130 -3.35 -13.58 -3.86
N ILE A 131 -2.11 -13.19 -4.17
CA ILE A 131 -0.94 -14.09 -4.04
C ILE A 131 -0.80 -14.57 -2.59
N ALA A 132 -0.98 -13.68 -1.61
CA ALA A 132 -0.94 -14.06 -0.20
C ALA A 132 -2.04 -15.07 0.16
N HIS A 133 -3.28 -14.87 -0.28
CA HIS A 133 -4.38 -15.82 -0.07
C HIS A 133 -4.13 -17.17 -0.75
N TYR A 134 -3.68 -17.14 -2.00
CA TYR A 134 -3.40 -18.36 -2.78
C TYR A 134 -2.15 -19.12 -2.27
N SER A 135 -1.32 -18.47 -1.44
CA SER A 135 -0.24 -19.15 -0.71
C SER A 135 -0.74 -20.19 0.30
N GLY A 136 -2.01 -20.09 0.73
CA GLY A 136 -2.59 -20.92 1.80
C GLY A 136 -2.02 -20.63 3.20
N ASN A 137 -1.25 -19.55 3.36
CA ASN A 137 -0.63 -19.19 4.64
C ASN A 137 -1.28 -17.92 5.24
N GLU A 138 -2.25 -18.11 6.14
CA GLU A 138 -3.00 -17.03 6.80
C GLU A 138 -2.07 -16.04 7.54
N ARG A 139 -0.89 -16.46 8.01
CA ARG A 139 0.05 -15.55 8.66
C ARG A 139 0.65 -14.52 7.71
N ILE A 140 0.84 -14.88 6.44
CA ILE A 140 1.26 -13.93 5.40
C ILE A 140 0.14 -12.94 5.14
N VAL A 141 -1.11 -13.40 5.05
CA VAL A 141 -2.30 -12.56 4.85
C VAL A 141 -2.44 -11.54 5.98
N ASP A 142 -2.42 -12.00 7.23
CA ASP A 142 -2.51 -11.14 8.43
C ASP A 142 -1.39 -10.09 8.45
N TYR A 143 -0.17 -10.52 8.14
CA TYR A 143 0.98 -9.64 8.14
C TYR A 143 0.84 -8.54 7.07
N LEU A 144 0.51 -8.89 5.81
CA LEU A 144 0.32 -7.92 4.74
C LEU A 144 -0.83 -6.95 5.04
N ALA A 145 -1.92 -7.43 5.66
CA ALA A 145 -3.03 -6.58 6.08
C ALA A 145 -2.60 -5.52 7.12
N SER A 146 -1.64 -5.84 7.99
CA SER A 146 -1.22 -4.96 9.09
C SER A 146 -0.51 -3.67 8.64
N PHE A 147 0.06 -3.64 7.45
CA PHE A 147 0.76 -2.47 6.90
C PHE A 147 0.24 -2.00 5.53
N ARG A 148 -0.89 -2.55 5.09
CA ARG A 148 -1.49 -2.25 3.78
C ARG A 148 -1.57 -0.75 3.49
N GLU A 149 -2.04 0.05 4.44
CA GLU A 149 -2.25 1.48 4.23
C GLU A 149 -0.93 2.24 4.02
N ARG A 150 0.14 1.81 4.69
CA ARG A 150 1.47 2.39 4.48
C ARG A 150 1.99 2.09 3.07
N VAL A 151 1.83 0.86 2.62
CA VAL A 151 2.23 0.42 1.28
C VAL A 151 1.40 1.13 0.20
N ASN A 152 0.09 1.23 0.38
CA ASN A 152 -0.80 1.91 -0.58
C ASN A 152 -0.41 3.38 -0.76
N ARG A 153 -0.05 4.08 0.31
CA ARG A 153 0.46 5.46 0.23
C ARG A 153 1.74 5.54 -0.61
N ASP A 154 2.68 4.61 -0.39
CA ASP A 154 3.93 4.56 -1.14
C ASP A 154 3.69 4.26 -2.62
N MET A 155 2.79 3.34 -2.92
CA MET A 155 2.38 2.98 -4.27
C MET A 155 1.71 4.15 -4.99
N TYR A 156 0.84 4.89 -4.30
CA TYR A 156 0.18 6.06 -4.88
C TYR A 156 1.21 7.09 -5.37
N ILE A 157 2.21 7.40 -4.56
CA ILE A 157 3.30 8.30 -4.95
C ILE A 157 4.08 7.76 -6.15
N SER A 158 4.34 6.46 -6.20
CA SER A 158 5.06 5.80 -7.30
C SER A 158 4.27 5.76 -8.60
N SER A 159 2.94 5.68 -8.54
CA SER A 159 2.07 5.56 -9.72
C SER A 159 2.05 6.79 -10.63
N PHE A 160 2.57 7.93 -10.17
CA PHE A 160 2.77 9.12 -11.01
C PHE A 160 4.06 9.06 -11.86
N ASN A 161 4.89 8.04 -11.71
CA ASN A 161 6.09 7.86 -12.50
C ASN A 161 5.85 6.81 -13.61
N ALA A 162 5.70 7.27 -14.86
CA ALA A 162 5.37 6.40 -15.98
C ALA A 162 6.40 5.28 -16.22
N VAL A 163 7.71 5.56 -16.04
CA VAL A 163 8.76 4.54 -16.21
C VAL A 163 8.61 3.47 -15.14
N ARG A 164 8.51 3.84 -13.86
CA ARG A 164 8.34 2.87 -12.77
C ARG A 164 7.04 2.07 -12.92
N THR A 165 5.99 2.70 -13.43
CA THR A 165 4.71 2.04 -13.67
C THR A 165 4.85 0.90 -14.67
N HIS A 166 5.49 1.15 -15.81
CA HIS A 166 5.74 0.15 -16.84
C HIS A 166 6.62 -0.99 -16.33
N ASP A 167 7.75 -0.67 -15.68
CA ASP A 167 8.65 -1.67 -15.10
C ASP A 167 7.92 -2.56 -14.07
N CYS A 168 7.03 -1.97 -13.27
CA CYS A 168 6.23 -2.66 -12.26
C CYS A 168 5.26 -3.66 -12.88
N ASP A 169 4.62 -3.30 -14.00
CA ASP A 169 3.69 -4.18 -14.71
C ASP A 169 4.43 -5.38 -15.30
N ASP A 170 5.60 -5.18 -15.92
CA ASP A 170 6.46 -6.26 -16.42
C ASP A 170 6.96 -7.18 -15.29
N GLU A 171 7.28 -6.62 -14.12
CA GLU A 171 7.67 -7.39 -12.93
C GLU A 171 6.51 -8.28 -12.44
N HIS A 172 5.26 -7.79 -12.46
CA HIS A 172 4.09 -8.59 -12.10
C HIS A 172 3.85 -9.73 -13.08
N ASP A 173 4.01 -9.49 -14.39
CA ASP A 173 3.91 -10.54 -15.40
C ASP A 173 4.95 -11.65 -15.17
N GLN A 174 6.20 -11.29 -14.85
CA GLN A 174 7.26 -12.27 -14.54
C GLN A 174 6.92 -13.12 -13.30
N ILE A 175 6.30 -12.53 -12.27
CA ILE A 175 5.85 -13.25 -11.09
C ILE A 175 4.77 -14.27 -11.48
N VAL A 176 3.76 -13.84 -12.24
CA VAL A 176 2.67 -14.73 -12.68
C VAL A 176 3.18 -15.81 -13.62
N ASP A 177 4.12 -15.50 -14.52
CA ASP A 177 4.78 -16.50 -15.40
C ASP A 177 5.48 -17.61 -14.62
N ALA A 178 6.13 -17.25 -13.49
CA ALA A 178 6.76 -18.24 -12.63
C ALA A 178 5.72 -19.07 -11.85
N ILE A 179 4.64 -18.45 -11.37
CA ILE A 179 3.53 -19.15 -10.70
C ILE A 179 2.84 -20.12 -11.66
N GLU A 180 2.58 -19.72 -12.91
CA GLU A 180 1.96 -20.54 -13.94
C GLU A 180 2.79 -21.77 -14.31
N ARG A 181 4.12 -21.65 -14.27
CA ARG A 181 5.03 -22.79 -14.44
C ARG A 181 5.20 -23.64 -13.17
N HIS A 182 4.54 -23.29 -12.07
CA HIS A 182 4.74 -23.90 -10.76
C HIS A 182 6.21 -23.89 -10.31
N ASP A 183 6.98 -22.88 -10.76
CA ASP A 183 8.39 -22.70 -10.38
C ASP A 183 8.48 -21.88 -9.10
N GLU A 184 8.51 -22.59 -7.97
CA GLU A 184 8.55 -22.02 -6.63
C GLU A 184 9.74 -21.05 -6.41
N VAL A 185 10.91 -21.42 -6.94
CA VAL A 185 12.14 -20.63 -6.75
C VAL A 185 12.11 -19.37 -7.61
N ALA A 186 11.67 -19.49 -8.86
CA ALA A 186 11.54 -18.36 -9.76
C ALA A 186 10.47 -17.37 -9.23
N ALA A 187 9.32 -17.86 -8.75
CA ALA A 187 8.26 -17.02 -8.21
C ALA A 187 8.73 -16.24 -6.96
N GLU A 188 9.41 -16.89 -6.01
CA GLU A 188 10.01 -16.21 -4.85
C GLU A 188 11.02 -15.15 -5.29
N THR A 189 11.91 -15.50 -6.22
CA THR A 189 12.97 -14.59 -6.68
C THR A 189 12.38 -13.37 -7.38
N ALA A 190 11.41 -13.56 -8.28
CA ALA A 190 10.75 -12.49 -9.00
C ALA A 190 10.03 -11.53 -8.04
N MET A 191 9.27 -12.06 -7.06
CA MET A 191 8.59 -11.23 -6.07
C MET A 191 9.58 -10.45 -5.19
N ARG A 192 10.65 -11.08 -4.71
CA ARG A 192 11.68 -10.38 -3.93
C ARG A 192 12.33 -9.26 -4.73
N GLN A 193 12.63 -9.49 -6.00
CA GLN A 193 13.20 -8.47 -6.89
C GLN A 193 12.23 -7.31 -7.09
N HIS A 194 10.94 -7.59 -7.31
CA HIS A 194 9.88 -6.60 -7.42
C HIS A 194 9.81 -5.70 -6.17
N ILE A 195 9.79 -6.28 -4.98
CA ILE A 195 9.75 -5.51 -3.71
C ILE A 195 11.03 -4.68 -3.52
N ASN A 196 12.19 -5.23 -3.86
CA ASN A 196 13.46 -4.51 -3.79
C ASN A 196 13.50 -3.33 -4.78
N ASN A 197 13.03 -3.50 -6.01
CA ASN A 197 12.94 -2.42 -7.00
C ASN A 197 12.01 -1.31 -6.52
N ALA A 198 10.88 -1.64 -5.90
CA ALA A 198 9.98 -0.67 -5.27
C ALA A 198 10.67 0.10 -4.14
N PHE A 199 11.48 -0.56 -3.32
CA PHE A 199 12.26 0.09 -2.25
C PHE A 199 13.31 1.05 -2.81
N ILE A 200 14.09 0.63 -3.82
CA ILE A 200 15.11 1.45 -4.48
C ILE A 200 14.47 2.72 -5.05
N PHE A 201 13.36 2.58 -5.75
CA PHE A 201 12.63 3.71 -6.31
C PHE A 201 12.14 4.68 -5.23
N LYS A 202 11.57 4.15 -4.12
CA LYS A 202 11.13 4.98 -3.00
C LYS A 202 12.29 5.76 -2.37
N LYS A 203 13.43 5.10 -2.16
CA LYS A 203 14.62 5.73 -1.59
C LYS A 203 15.12 6.88 -2.47
N ALA A 204 15.22 6.66 -3.78
CA ALA A 204 15.65 7.69 -4.73
C ALA A 204 14.73 8.92 -4.72
N ASN A 205 13.42 8.71 -4.66
CA ASN A 205 12.45 9.82 -4.61
C ASN A 205 12.48 10.58 -3.28
N ALA A 206 12.70 9.93 -2.15
CA ALA A 206 12.84 10.59 -0.85
C ALA A 206 14.04 11.54 -0.83
N GLU A 207 15.18 11.17 -1.43
CA GLU A 207 16.37 11.99 -1.54
C GLU A 207 16.14 13.24 -2.43
N VAL A 208 15.36 13.08 -3.51
CA VAL A 208 15.02 14.19 -4.42
C VAL A 208 14.09 15.20 -3.73
N GLN A 209 13.11 14.74 -2.96
CA GLN A 209 12.21 15.62 -2.20
C GLN A 209 12.94 16.38 -1.11
N HIS A 210 13.87 15.74 -0.41
CA HIS A 210 14.69 16.40 0.62
C HIS A 210 15.58 17.50 0.06
N LYS A 211 16.12 17.32 -1.16
CA LYS A 211 16.93 18.34 -1.85
C LYS A 211 16.12 19.54 -2.37
N LYS A 212 14.81 19.42 -2.53
CA LYS A 212 13.94 20.52 -2.98
C LYS A 212 13.42 21.38 -1.82
N LEU A 213 13.53 20.90 -0.59
CA LEU A 213 13.06 21.59 0.62
C LEU A 213 14.17 22.33 1.38
N ASN A 214 15.43 22.13 0.99
CA ASN A 214 16.62 22.82 1.48
C ASN A 214 17.21 23.71 0.39
#